data_a1cf442d093f03ffa2145b762c3a33c7
#
_entry.id   a1cf442d093f03ffa2145b762c3a33c7
#
_cell.length_a   1.000
_cell.length_b   1.000
_cell.length_c   1.000
_cell.angle_alpha   90.00
_cell.angle_beta   90.00
_cell.angle_gamma   90.00
#
_symmetry.space_group_name_H-M   'P 1'
#
loop_
_entity.id
_entity.type
_entity.pdbx_description
1 polymer ?
#
loop_
_entity_poly.entity_id
_entity_poly.type
_entity_poly.pdbx_seq_one_letter_code
_entity_poly.pdbx_strand_id
1 'polypeptide(L)'
;MVMRIFIFAVLAVILLIYLLDIIKSRLLLHLAAARGSKWLRNATFMVRQKRDRKNPYAEEMEKGITWLDRQEAEEVSVISFDGLRLAGHYLMAKDAHRTVLMMHGWRGTWKKDFGGIARALYEDGCNLLMVEQRAHGNSEGEYLGFGCLERHDCHTWITYLTNRFAWDCPLYLAGVSMGAAAVLMAAGDDFPDNVKGIIADSGFTTPYDMVCHFGKSQLHVREYPSVARVNRLCRMRAGYDLREYSTLEAMKNCKLPVFFTHSIDDDFVPHTFTLENHAACRAEKTLYLVTGVGHCMGFYKDKENYMAELKKFFKWNQQMSHTA
;
A
#
# COMPACT_ATOMS: atom_id res chain seq x y z
N MET A 1 -8.82 -41.15 41.64
CA MET A 1 -9.90 -40.71 40.74
C MET A 1 -9.91 -39.19 40.57
N VAL A 2 -9.93 -38.40 41.64
CA VAL A 2 -9.95 -36.91 41.57
C VAL A 2 -8.79 -36.31 40.79
N MET A 3 -7.53 -36.75 41.02
CA MET A 3 -6.35 -36.27 40.31
C MET A 3 -6.40 -36.51 38.78
N ARG A 4 -6.95 -37.65 38.35
CA ARG A 4 -7.15 -37.95 36.92
C ARG A 4 -8.20 -37.02 36.29
N ILE A 5 -9.30 -36.76 36.98
CA ILE A 5 -10.35 -35.82 36.53
C ILE A 5 -9.78 -34.41 36.42
N PHE A 6 -8.98 -34.00 37.41
CA PHE A 6 -8.32 -32.68 37.38
C PHE A 6 -7.36 -32.55 36.18
N ILE A 7 -6.52 -33.57 35.93
CA ILE A 7 -5.60 -33.56 34.77
C ILE A 7 -6.38 -33.48 33.44
N PHE A 8 -7.46 -34.29 33.29
CA PHE A 8 -8.31 -34.24 32.10
C PHE A 8 -8.97 -32.83 31.90
N ALA A 9 -9.45 -32.22 32.99
CA ALA A 9 -10.01 -30.87 32.93
C ALA A 9 -8.98 -29.82 32.47
N VAL A 10 -7.76 -29.87 33.01
CA VAL A 10 -6.68 -28.99 32.61
C VAL A 10 -6.30 -29.19 31.14
N LEU A 11 -6.17 -30.44 30.68
CA LEU A 11 -5.87 -30.73 29.26
C LEU A 11 -7.00 -30.28 28.34
N ALA A 12 -8.25 -30.45 28.74
CA ALA A 12 -9.39 -29.93 27.95
C ALA A 12 -9.40 -28.40 27.83
N VAL A 13 -9.07 -27.69 28.91
CA VAL A 13 -8.93 -26.22 28.89
C VAL A 13 -7.79 -25.79 27.98
N ILE A 14 -6.64 -26.45 28.07
CA ILE A 14 -5.48 -26.15 27.19
C ILE A 14 -5.86 -26.39 25.72
N LEU A 15 -6.52 -27.50 25.41
CA LEU A 15 -6.99 -27.81 24.07
C LEU A 15 -7.98 -26.77 23.56
N LEU A 16 -8.93 -26.36 24.41
CA LEU A 16 -9.90 -25.33 24.07
C LEU A 16 -9.21 -23.99 23.74
N ILE A 17 -8.26 -23.53 24.57
CA ILE A 17 -7.48 -22.34 24.34
C ILE A 17 -6.73 -22.45 23.00
N TYR A 18 -6.11 -23.59 22.73
CA TYR A 18 -5.39 -23.83 21.48
C TYR A 18 -6.32 -23.79 20.25
N LEU A 19 -7.51 -24.40 20.34
CA LEU A 19 -8.50 -24.35 19.26
C LEU A 19 -9.03 -22.94 19.03
N LEU A 20 -9.31 -22.19 20.10
CA LEU A 20 -9.72 -20.79 20.00
C LEU A 20 -8.65 -19.91 19.33
N ASP A 21 -7.37 -20.15 19.63
CA ASP A 21 -6.28 -19.42 18.99
C ASP A 21 -6.12 -19.79 17.52
N ILE A 22 -6.33 -21.05 17.13
CA ILE A 22 -6.39 -21.45 15.70
C ILE A 22 -7.52 -20.71 14.97
N ILE A 23 -8.71 -20.67 15.56
CA ILE A 23 -9.88 -19.99 14.97
C ILE A 23 -9.58 -18.50 14.81
N LYS A 24 -9.05 -17.84 15.85
CA LYS A 24 -8.65 -16.43 15.81
C LYS A 24 -7.60 -16.17 14.72
N SER A 25 -6.57 -17.00 14.62
CA SER A 25 -5.51 -16.82 13.63
C SER A 25 -6.02 -17.00 12.19
N ARG A 26 -6.94 -17.96 11.96
CA ARG A 26 -7.60 -18.13 10.65
C ARG A 26 -8.48 -16.93 10.31
N LEU A 27 -9.25 -16.43 11.28
CA LEU A 27 -10.08 -15.25 11.11
C LEU A 27 -9.23 -14.02 10.82
N LEU A 28 -8.11 -13.84 11.53
CA LEU A 28 -7.16 -12.77 11.33
C LEU A 28 -6.57 -12.80 9.91
N LEU A 29 -6.09 -13.95 9.44
CA LEU A 29 -5.61 -14.09 8.06
C LEU A 29 -6.70 -13.71 7.07
N HIS A 30 -7.90 -14.21 7.27
CA HIS A 30 -9.01 -13.96 6.38
C HIS A 30 -9.40 -12.46 6.36
N LEU A 31 -9.44 -11.82 7.54
CA LEU A 31 -9.71 -10.38 7.67
C LEU A 31 -8.59 -9.52 7.07
N ALA A 32 -7.33 -9.92 7.28
CA ALA A 32 -6.18 -9.14 6.86
C ALA A 32 -5.86 -9.32 5.37
N ALA A 33 -5.75 -10.56 4.89
CA ALA A 33 -5.14 -10.86 3.59
C ALA A 33 -6.09 -11.44 2.53
N ALA A 34 -7.18 -12.15 2.91
CA ALA A 34 -8.04 -12.75 1.89
C ALA A 34 -8.88 -11.69 1.15
N ARG A 35 -9.15 -11.94 -0.15
CA ARG A 35 -10.03 -11.10 -0.99
C ARG A 35 -11.37 -10.77 -0.31
N GLY A 36 -11.84 -11.66 0.54
CA GLY A 36 -13.00 -11.47 1.37
C GLY A 36 -14.33 -11.77 0.67
N SER A 37 -15.22 -12.43 1.41
CA SER A 37 -16.62 -12.57 1.02
C SER A 37 -17.33 -11.21 1.00
N LYS A 38 -18.49 -11.10 0.34
CA LYS A 38 -19.33 -9.88 0.36
C LYS A 38 -19.61 -9.41 1.80
N TRP A 39 -19.84 -10.35 2.72
CA TRP A 39 -20.07 -10.05 4.13
C TRP A 39 -18.85 -9.41 4.80
N LEU A 40 -17.65 -9.93 4.54
CA LEU A 40 -16.41 -9.40 5.12
C LEU A 40 -16.08 -8.02 4.59
N ARG A 41 -16.29 -7.79 3.28
CA ARG A 41 -16.16 -6.46 2.68
C ARG A 41 -17.12 -5.47 3.33
N ASN A 42 -18.34 -5.88 3.61
CA ASN A 42 -19.34 -5.03 4.29
C ASN A 42 -18.94 -4.76 5.75
N ALA A 43 -18.40 -5.75 6.48
CA ALA A 43 -17.93 -5.56 7.86
C ALA A 43 -16.74 -4.60 7.93
N THR A 44 -15.72 -4.79 7.07
CA THR A 44 -14.58 -3.87 6.97
C THR A 44 -14.99 -2.49 6.45
N PHE A 45 -15.97 -2.43 5.53
CA PHE A 45 -16.57 -1.19 5.07
C PHE A 45 -17.26 -0.42 6.21
N MET A 46 -18.01 -1.11 7.09
CA MET A 46 -18.66 -0.47 8.25
C MET A 46 -17.64 0.10 9.26
N VAL A 47 -16.54 -0.62 9.53
CA VAL A 47 -15.46 -0.12 10.39
C VAL A 47 -14.81 1.12 9.75
N ARG A 48 -14.52 1.05 8.46
CA ARG A 48 -13.97 2.17 7.68
C ARG A 48 -14.95 3.34 7.60
N GLN A 49 -16.24 3.10 7.40
CA GLN A 49 -17.29 4.13 7.36
C GLN A 49 -17.44 4.87 8.71
N LYS A 50 -17.27 4.18 9.86
CA LYS A 50 -17.23 4.82 11.18
C LYS A 50 -16.06 5.79 11.32
N ARG A 51 -14.89 5.43 10.78
CA ARG A 51 -13.70 6.29 10.73
C ARG A 51 -13.92 7.44 9.74
N ASP A 52 -14.44 7.16 8.57
CA ASP A 52 -14.66 8.13 7.50
C ASP A 52 -15.71 9.20 7.86
N ARG A 53 -16.75 8.85 8.64
CA ARG A 53 -17.74 9.83 9.15
C ARG A 53 -17.16 10.92 10.05
N LYS A 54 -16.00 10.66 10.66
CA LYS A 54 -15.26 11.64 11.47
C LYS A 54 -14.15 12.35 10.68
N ASN A 55 -13.99 12.00 9.40
CA ASN A 55 -12.97 12.60 8.56
C ASN A 55 -13.40 14.00 8.13
N PRO A 56 -12.70 15.07 8.53
CA PRO A 56 -13.05 16.43 8.15
C PRO A 56 -12.94 16.70 6.65
N TYR A 57 -12.25 15.84 5.90
CA TYR A 57 -12.03 15.95 4.45
C TYR A 57 -12.96 15.04 3.62
N ALA A 58 -13.98 14.41 4.24
CA ALA A 58 -14.87 13.46 3.56
C ALA A 58 -15.54 14.06 2.32
N GLU A 59 -15.98 15.33 2.40
CA GLU A 59 -16.60 16.03 1.27
C GLU A 59 -15.58 16.28 0.13
N GLU A 60 -14.36 16.64 0.46
CA GLU A 60 -13.30 16.88 -0.53
C GLU A 60 -12.86 15.57 -1.21
N MET A 61 -12.80 14.49 -0.46
CA MET A 61 -12.57 13.15 -1.00
C MET A 61 -13.68 12.75 -1.98
N GLU A 62 -14.94 13.01 -1.65
CA GLU A 62 -16.09 12.71 -2.51
C GLU A 62 -16.07 13.55 -3.80
N LYS A 63 -15.68 14.82 -3.72
CA LYS A 63 -15.44 15.66 -4.90
C LYS A 63 -14.37 15.06 -5.82
N GLY A 64 -13.29 14.52 -5.24
CA GLY A 64 -12.23 13.85 -5.99
C GLY A 64 -12.71 12.57 -6.66
N ILE A 65 -13.48 11.73 -5.96
CA ILE A 65 -14.11 10.53 -6.52
C ILE A 65 -15.04 10.89 -7.67
N THR A 66 -15.92 11.89 -7.46
CA THR A 66 -16.85 12.38 -8.48
C THR A 66 -16.12 12.94 -9.70
N TRP A 67 -14.98 13.58 -9.50
CA TRP A 67 -14.15 14.04 -10.60
C TRP A 67 -13.60 12.85 -11.42
N LEU A 68 -13.05 11.82 -10.76
CA LEU A 68 -12.59 10.59 -11.42
C LEU A 68 -13.71 9.84 -12.15
N ASP A 69 -14.93 9.80 -11.59
CA ASP A 69 -16.08 9.18 -12.23
C ASP A 69 -16.47 9.83 -13.56
N ARG A 70 -16.11 11.09 -13.75
CA ARG A 70 -16.37 11.86 -14.98
C ARG A 70 -15.26 11.76 -16.01
N GLN A 71 -14.12 11.15 -15.65
CA GLN A 71 -13.01 10.97 -16.58
C GLN A 71 -13.22 9.69 -17.40
N GLU A 72 -12.89 9.76 -18.69
CA GLU A 72 -12.84 8.60 -19.59
C GLU A 72 -11.50 7.88 -19.43
N ALA A 73 -11.33 7.20 -18.29
CA ALA A 73 -10.15 6.39 -18.05
C ALA A 73 -10.21 5.10 -18.88
N GLU A 74 -9.16 4.81 -19.62
CA GLU A 74 -9.02 3.54 -20.35
C GLU A 74 -8.83 2.40 -19.37
N GLU A 75 -9.66 1.36 -19.45
CA GLU A 75 -9.46 0.12 -18.71
C GLU A 75 -8.33 -0.68 -19.36
N VAL A 76 -7.32 -0.99 -18.59
CA VAL A 76 -6.15 -1.76 -19.04
C VAL A 76 -5.94 -2.99 -18.17
N SER A 77 -5.26 -4.01 -18.69
CA SER A 77 -4.91 -5.19 -17.90
C SER A 77 -3.56 -5.75 -18.28
N VAL A 78 -2.92 -6.41 -17.32
CA VAL A 78 -1.66 -7.14 -17.49
C VAL A 78 -1.78 -8.51 -16.84
N ILE A 79 -0.89 -9.43 -17.23
CA ILE A 79 -0.72 -10.70 -16.54
C ILE A 79 0.46 -10.58 -15.59
N SER A 80 0.21 -10.85 -14.31
CA SER A 80 1.23 -10.82 -13.25
C SER A 80 2.27 -11.94 -13.43
N PHE A 81 3.35 -11.86 -12.64
CA PHE A 81 4.42 -12.87 -12.64
C PHE A 81 3.93 -14.30 -12.30
N ASP A 82 2.82 -14.42 -11.59
CA ASP A 82 2.20 -15.67 -11.16
C ASP A 82 0.89 -16.00 -11.91
N GLY A 83 0.64 -15.32 -13.05
CA GLY A 83 -0.44 -15.64 -13.99
C GLY A 83 -1.79 -15.00 -13.68
N LEU A 84 -1.89 -14.09 -12.71
CA LEU A 84 -3.13 -13.37 -12.41
C LEU A 84 -3.36 -12.25 -13.42
N ARG A 85 -4.61 -12.07 -13.86
CA ARG A 85 -5.01 -10.89 -14.59
C ARG A 85 -5.22 -9.73 -13.62
N LEU A 86 -4.41 -8.70 -13.76
CA LEU A 86 -4.50 -7.45 -12.99
C LEU A 86 -5.14 -6.36 -13.84
N ALA A 87 -6.03 -5.58 -13.24
CA ALA A 87 -6.74 -4.48 -13.86
C ALA A 87 -6.17 -3.13 -13.44
N GLY A 88 -6.28 -2.14 -14.31
CA GLY A 88 -5.89 -0.76 -14.04
C GLY A 88 -6.70 0.22 -14.88
N HIS A 89 -6.61 1.49 -14.51
CA HIS A 89 -7.34 2.59 -15.13
C HIS A 89 -6.33 3.66 -15.55
N TYR A 90 -6.13 3.77 -16.87
CA TYR A 90 -5.19 4.72 -17.44
C TYR A 90 -5.89 6.00 -17.86
N LEU A 91 -5.48 7.12 -17.29
CA LEU A 91 -6.00 8.44 -17.60
C LEU A 91 -4.90 9.27 -18.26
N MET A 92 -5.10 9.61 -19.52
CA MET A 92 -4.16 10.40 -20.30
C MET A 92 -4.45 11.89 -20.14
N ALA A 93 -3.46 12.65 -19.68
CA ALA A 93 -3.56 14.09 -19.59
C ALA A 93 -3.20 14.74 -20.96
N LYS A 94 -3.84 15.86 -21.24
CA LYS A 94 -3.45 16.70 -22.38
C LYS A 94 -2.06 17.29 -22.11
N ASP A 95 -1.18 17.22 -23.09
CA ASP A 95 0.20 17.73 -22.99
C ASP A 95 1.00 17.10 -21.82
N ALA A 96 0.78 15.80 -21.58
CA ALA A 96 1.46 15.09 -20.52
C ALA A 96 2.99 15.05 -20.75
N HIS A 97 3.73 15.30 -19.69
CA HIS A 97 5.19 15.27 -19.70
C HIS A 97 5.79 14.28 -18.69
N ARG A 98 4.94 13.52 -18.01
CA ARG A 98 5.31 12.39 -17.15
C ARG A 98 4.13 11.43 -16.95
N THR A 99 4.44 10.22 -16.49
CA THR A 99 3.43 9.24 -16.11
C THR A 99 3.62 8.87 -14.63
N VAL A 100 2.53 8.64 -13.90
CA VAL A 100 2.55 8.18 -12.51
C VAL A 100 1.79 6.86 -12.41
N LEU A 101 2.49 5.78 -12.02
CA LEU A 101 1.88 4.51 -11.60
C LEU A 101 1.45 4.64 -10.14
N MET A 102 0.18 4.40 -9.85
CA MET A 102 -0.42 4.64 -8.54
C MET A 102 -0.97 3.35 -7.93
N MET A 103 -0.43 2.95 -6.77
CA MET A 103 -0.79 1.73 -6.03
C MET A 103 -1.53 2.08 -4.74
N HIS A 104 -2.82 1.68 -4.65
CA HIS A 104 -3.70 2.01 -3.52
C HIS A 104 -3.37 1.25 -2.23
N GLY A 105 -3.93 1.66 -1.10
CA GLY A 105 -3.74 1.04 0.20
C GLY A 105 -4.55 -0.24 0.42
N TRP A 106 -4.36 -0.82 1.60
CA TRP A 106 -5.06 -2.02 2.06
C TRP A 106 -6.58 -1.83 2.02
N ARG A 107 -7.26 -2.74 1.31
CA ARG A 107 -8.72 -2.70 1.08
C ARG A 107 -9.22 -1.35 0.56
N GLY A 108 -8.34 -0.62 -0.11
CA GLY A 108 -8.62 0.61 -0.81
C GLY A 108 -9.24 0.37 -2.19
N THR A 109 -9.46 1.46 -2.90
CA THR A 109 -9.78 1.46 -4.32
C THR A 109 -9.03 2.63 -4.96
N TRP A 110 -8.75 2.52 -6.26
CA TRP A 110 -8.08 3.57 -7.00
C TRP A 110 -8.81 4.93 -6.90
N LYS A 111 -10.15 4.95 -6.92
CA LYS A 111 -10.93 6.20 -6.78
C LYS A 111 -10.85 6.79 -5.38
N LYS A 112 -11.01 5.95 -4.36
CA LYS A 112 -11.09 6.42 -2.97
C LYS A 112 -9.74 6.91 -2.44
N ASP A 113 -8.67 6.20 -2.79
CA ASP A 113 -7.35 6.51 -2.26
C ASP A 113 -6.66 7.63 -3.05
N PHE A 114 -7.00 7.80 -4.34
CA PHE A 114 -6.33 8.76 -5.21
C PHE A 114 -7.21 9.93 -5.69
N GLY A 115 -8.52 9.93 -5.44
CA GLY A 115 -9.44 10.93 -6.00
C GLY A 115 -8.96 12.37 -5.87
N GLY A 116 -8.46 12.77 -4.72
CA GLY A 116 -7.96 14.13 -4.50
C GLY A 116 -6.66 14.42 -5.25
N ILE A 117 -5.63 13.61 -4.99
CA ILE A 117 -4.29 13.83 -5.56
C ILE A 117 -4.25 13.55 -7.08
N ALA A 118 -5.05 12.61 -7.58
CA ALA A 118 -5.12 12.29 -8.99
C ALA A 118 -5.49 13.51 -9.83
N ARG A 119 -6.48 14.29 -9.38
CA ARG A 119 -6.85 15.53 -10.05
C ARG A 119 -5.69 16.53 -10.10
N ALA A 120 -5.01 16.74 -8.99
CA ALA A 120 -3.91 17.69 -8.91
C ALA A 120 -2.72 17.28 -9.80
N LEU A 121 -2.40 15.97 -9.86
CA LEU A 121 -1.37 15.44 -10.74
C LEU A 121 -1.77 15.54 -12.22
N TYR A 122 -3.02 15.23 -12.54
CA TYR A 122 -3.56 15.35 -13.90
C TYR A 122 -3.50 16.78 -14.41
N GLU A 123 -3.93 17.75 -13.59
CA GLU A 123 -3.86 19.19 -13.90
C GLU A 123 -2.39 19.68 -14.00
N ASP A 124 -1.43 18.99 -13.38
CA ASP A 124 0.02 19.23 -13.49
C ASP A 124 0.68 18.47 -14.67
N GLY A 125 -0.10 17.96 -15.62
CA GLY A 125 0.40 17.30 -16.83
C GLY A 125 0.96 15.90 -16.59
N CYS A 126 0.37 15.11 -15.67
CA CYS A 126 0.71 13.72 -15.48
C CYS A 126 -0.33 12.81 -16.13
N ASN A 127 0.12 11.82 -16.92
CA ASN A 127 -0.67 10.63 -17.17
C ASN A 127 -0.74 9.82 -15.87
N LEU A 128 -1.87 9.19 -15.61
CA LEU A 128 -2.07 8.39 -14.39
C LEU A 128 -2.43 6.97 -14.76
N LEU A 129 -1.69 6.00 -14.23
CA LEU A 129 -2.12 4.61 -14.20
C LEU A 129 -2.47 4.24 -12.76
N MET A 130 -3.75 4.20 -12.46
CA MET A 130 -4.29 3.83 -11.16
C MET A 130 -4.66 2.34 -11.20
N VAL A 131 -3.86 1.49 -10.53
CA VAL A 131 -4.06 0.04 -10.59
C VAL A 131 -5.01 -0.45 -9.51
N GLU A 132 -5.74 -1.51 -9.81
CA GLU A 132 -6.42 -2.34 -8.83
C GLU A 132 -5.44 -3.45 -8.42
N GLN A 133 -4.90 -3.39 -7.21
CA GLN A 133 -3.91 -4.37 -6.76
C GLN A 133 -4.53 -5.77 -6.68
N ARG A 134 -3.68 -6.82 -6.70
CA ARG A 134 -4.14 -8.21 -6.55
C ARG A 134 -5.14 -8.37 -5.41
N ALA A 135 -6.10 -9.27 -5.56
CA ALA A 135 -7.19 -9.51 -4.64
C ALA A 135 -8.14 -8.30 -4.39
N HIS A 136 -8.09 -7.24 -5.22
CA HIS A 136 -8.99 -6.10 -5.17
C HIS A 136 -9.71 -5.89 -6.50
N GLY A 137 -10.91 -5.27 -6.42
CA GLY A 137 -11.67 -4.84 -7.59
C GLY A 137 -11.82 -5.91 -8.67
N ASN A 138 -11.43 -5.57 -9.90
CA ASN A 138 -11.44 -6.43 -11.08
C ASN A 138 -10.14 -7.25 -11.25
N SER A 139 -9.09 -6.99 -10.46
CA SER A 139 -7.89 -7.80 -10.44
C SER A 139 -8.14 -9.16 -9.80
N GLU A 140 -7.53 -10.20 -10.33
CA GLU A 140 -7.61 -11.55 -9.79
C GLU A 140 -6.80 -11.72 -8.51
N GLY A 141 -6.77 -12.92 -7.96
CA GLY A 141 -6.08 -13.30 -6.72
C GLY A 141 -7.02 -13.51 -5.54
N GLU A 142 -6.66 -14.46 -4.69
CA GLU A 142 -7.41 -14.78 -3.47
C GLU A 142 -6.84 -14.06 -2.24
N TYR A 143 -5.55 -13.74 -2.27
CA TYR A 143 -4.84 -13.10 -1.17
C TYR A 143 -4.04 -11.90 -1.67
N LEU A 144 -4.03 -10.84 -0.87
CA LEU A 144 -3.10 -9.73 -1.01
C LEU A 144 -1.79 -10.06 -0.26
N GLY A 145 -0.67 -9.51 -0.71
CA GLY A 145 0.68 -9.83 -0.24
C GLY A 145 1.31 -8.79 0.67
N PHE A 146 0.58 -7.74 1.07
CA PHE A 146 1.10 -6.63 1.88
C PHE A 146 2.41 -6.02 1.36
N GLY A 147 2.57 -5.94 0.05
CA GLY A 147 3.78 -5.45 -0.60
C GLY A 147 4.71 -6.56 -1.09
N CYS A 148 4.80 -7.71 -0.42
CA CYS A 148 5.69 -8.81 -0.83
C CYS A 148 5.36 -9.33 -2.23
N LEU A 149 4.10 -9.54 -2.55
CA LEU A 149 3.67 -9.97 -3.89
C LEU A 149 3.46 -8.77 -4.82
N GLU A 150 2.88 -7.68 -4.31
CA GLU A 150 2.57 -6.48 -5.07
C GLU A 150 3.82 -5.78 -5.63
N ARG A 151 5.01 -5.96 -5.03
CA ARG A 151 6.27 -5.45 -5.61
C ARG A 151 6.55 -6.04 -6.99
N HIS A 152 6.23 -7.30 -7.21
CA HIS A 152 6.38 -7.95 -8.52
C HIS A 152 5.30 -7.48 -9.51
N ASP A 153 4.08 -7.23 -9.02
CA ASP A 153 3.02 -6.61 -9.83
C ASP A 153 3.42 -5.19 -10.25
N CYS A 154 4.09 -4.45 -9.37
CA CYS A 154 4.64 -3.13 -9.69
C CYS A 154 5.60 -3.21 -10.89
N HIS A 155 6.53 -4.16 -10.89
CA HIS A 155 7.43 -4.40 -12.04
C HIS A 155 6.68 -4.78 -13.31
N THR A 156 5.62 -5.58 -13.21
CA THR A 156 4.77 -5.93 -14.36
C THR A 156 4.11 -4.68 -14.96
N TRP A 157 3.59 -3.79 -14.14
CA TRP A 157 2.99 -2.53 -14.57
C TRP A 157 4.02 -1.55 -15.14
N ILE A 158 5.22 -1.49 -14.56
CA ILE A 158 6.34 -0.69 -15.09
C ILE A 158 6.70 -1.16 -16.50
N THR A 159 6.83 -2.48 -16.69
CA THR A 159 7.10 -3.08 -18.01
C THR A 159 6.01 -2.72 -19.03
N TYR A 160 4.73 -2.80 -18.63
CA TYR A 160 3.61 -2.39 -19.45
C TYR A 160 3.71 -0.92 -19.89
N LEU A 161 3.96 0.00 -18.94
CA LEU A 161 4.07 1.43 -19.24
C LEU A 161 5.29 1.76 -20.10
N THR A 162 6.42 1.14 -19.82
CA THR A 162 7.66 1.33 -20.60
C THR A 162 7.47 0.89 -22.05
N ASN A 163 6.81 -0.25 -22.27
CA ASN A 163 6.53 -0.75 -23.63
C ASN A 163 5.48 0.10 -24.37
N ARG A 164 4.54 0.68 -23.64
CA ARG A 164 3.47 1.51 -24.21
C ARG A 164 3.99 2.88 -24.66
N PHE A 165 4.90 3.51 -23.92
CA PHE A 165 5.32 4.90 -24.12
C PHE A 165 6.75 5.04 -24.63
N ALA A 166 7.39 3.95 -25.06
CA ALA A 166 8.73 3.96 -25.68
C ALA A 166 9.71 4.89 -24.95
N TRP A 167 10.22 4.50 -23.79
CA TRP A 167 11.36 5.09 -23.03
C TRP A 167 11.41 6.61 -22.80
N ASP A 168 10.69 7.42 -23.60
CA ASP A 168 10.79 8.90 -23.61
C ASP A 168 9.93 9.58 -22.53
N CYS A 169 9.01 8.85 -21.88
CA CYS A 169 8.14 9.41 -20.85
C CYS A 169 8.67 9.09 -19.45
N PRO A 170 9.10 10.09 -18.65
CA PRO A 170 9.48 9.89 -17.26
C PRO A 170 8.37 9.22 -16.46
N LEU A 171 8.69 8.10 -15.80
CA LEU A 171 7.77 7.31 -14.99
C LEU A 171 8.08 7.50 -13.51
N TYR A 172 7.08 7.81 -12.72
CA TYR A 172 7.14 7.87 -11.27
C TYR A 172 6.23 6.81 -10.66
N LEU A 173 6.67 6.23 -9.55
CA LEU A 173 5.90 5.25 -8.79
C LEU A 173 5.30 5.95 -7.58
N ALA A 174 3.98 5.85 -7.39
CA ALA A 174 3.31 6.42 -6.23
C ALA A 174 2.52 5.34 -5.49
N GLY A 175 2.60 5.35 -4.18
CA GLY A 175 1.82 4.42 -3.36
C GLY A 175 1.35 5.05 -2.07
N VAL A 176 0.20 4.58 -1.58
CA VAL A 176 -0.32 4.96 -0.27
C VAL A 176 -0.43 3.74 0.63
N SER A 177 0.00 3.84 1.88
CA SER A 177 -0.11 2.77 2.88
C SER A 177 0.52 1.45 2.38
N MET A 178 -0.25 0.37 2.22
CA MET A 178 0.20 -0.88 1.61
C MET A 178 0.79 -0.67 0.21
N GLY A 179 0.22 0.22 -0.59
CA GLY A 179 0.76 0.56 -1.90
C GLY A 179 2.11 1.28 -1.81
N ALA A 180 2.32 2.12 -0.78
CA ALA A 180 3.63 2.72 -0.50
C ALA A 180 4.66 1.65 -0.12
N ALA A 181 4.30 0.69 0.72
CA ALA A 181 5.19 -0.44 1.02
C ALA A 181 5.53 -1.25 -0.25
N ALA A 182 4.56 -1.45 -1.15
CA ALA A 182 4.78 -2.18 -2.41
C ALA A 182 5.78 -1.48 -3.33
N VAL A 183 5.64 -0.16 -3.57
CA VAL A 183 6.57 0.60 -4.41
C VAL A 183 7.96 0.73 -3.77
N LEU A 184 8.02 0.86 -2.43
CA LEU A 184 9.29 0.87 -1.71
C LEU A 184 10.00 -0.50 -1.77
N MET A 185 9.27 -1.61 -1.64
CA MET A 185 9.83 -2.95 -1.78
C MET A 185 10.31 -3.21 -3.22
N ALA A 186 9.55 -2.77 -4.23
CA ALA A 186 9.95 -2.89 -5.62
C ALA A 186 11.27 -2.15 -5.92
N ALA A 187 11.55 -1.07 -5.18
CA ALA A 187 12.76 -0.26 -5.36
C ALA A 187 14.06 -0.94 -4.90
N GLY A 188 13.99 -2.12 -4.32
CA GLY A 188 15.18 -2.95 -4.04
C GLY A 188 15.73 -3.66 -5.27
N ASP A 189 14.97 -3.71 -6.35
CA ASP A 189 15.33 -4.30 -7.63
C ASP A 189 15.69 -3.20 -8.64
N ASP A 190 16.35 -3.55 -9.75
CA ASP A 190 16.67 -2.60 -10.81
C ASP A 190 15.42 -2.24 -11.62
N PHE A 191 15.33 -0.98 -12.00
CA PHE A 191 14.27 -0.45 -12.85
C PHE A 191 14.79 -0.01 -14.23
N PRO A 192 13.92 0.04 -15.24
CA PRO A 192 14.23 0.72 -16.50
C PRO A 192 14.60 2.21 -16.30
N ASP A 193 15.45 2.74 -17.18
CA ASP A 193 15.98 4.10 -17.06
C ASP A 193 14.92 5.21 -17.08
N ASN A 194 13.74 4.95 -17.63
CA ASN A 194 12.63 5.89 -17.61
C ASN A 194 11.94 6.02 -16.26
N VAL A 195 12.18 5.13 -15.30
CA VAL A 195 11.70 5.29 -13.91
C VAL A 195 12.57 6.29 -13.19
N LYS A 196 11.98 7.41 -12.74
CA LYS A 196 12.72 8.57 -12.24
C LYS A 196 12.58 8.84 -10.75
N GLY A 197 11.62 8.24 -10.07
CA GLY A 197 11.47 8.45 -8.63
C GLY A 197 10.24 7.78 -8.04
N ILE A 198 10.19 7.80 -6.71
CA ILE A 198 9.18 7.11 -5.92
C ILE A 198 8.52 8.09 -4.97
N ILE A 199 7.19 8.01 -4.83
CA ILE A 199 6.36 8.79 -3.92
C ILE A 199 5.70 7.79 -2.96
N ALA A 200 6.09 7.81 -1.69
CA ALA A 200 5.62 6.86 -0.69
C ALA A 200 4.89 7.59 0.45
N ASP A 201 3.57 7.48 0.49
CA ASP A 201 2.73 8.05 1.54
C ASP A 201 2.34 6.98 2.56
N SER A 202 2.75 7.18 3.82
CA SER A 202 2.36 6.37 4.98
C SER A 202 2.71 4.87 4.85
N GLY A 203 3.88 4.56 4.26
CA GLY A 203 4.38 3.20 4.10
C GLY A 203 4.89 2.59 5.42
N PHE A 204 4.85 1.26 5.52
CA PHE A 204 5.37 0.50 6.66
C PHE A 204 6.66 -0.26 6.32
N THR A 205 7.34 -0.81 7.34
CA THR A 205 8.67 -1.46 7.21
C THR A 205 8.58 -2.90 6.75
N THR A 206 7.80 -3.72 7.43
CA THR A 206 7.53 -5.11 7.02
C THR A 206 6.04 -5.43 7.20
N PRO A 207 5.49 -6.36 6.41
CA PRO A 207 4.14 -6.88 6.67
C PRO A 207 3.99 -7.44 8.07
N TYR A 208 5.05 -8.08 8.61
CA TYR A 208 5.04 -8.65 9.94
C TYR A 208 4.88 -7.59 11.02
N ASP A 209 5.67 -6.50 10.96
CA ASP A 209 5.59 -5.40 11.92
C ASP A 209 4.23 -4.72 11.88
N MET A 210 3.68 -4.53 10.67
CA MET A 210 2.35 -3.97 10.50
C MET A 210 1.27 -4.86 11.09
N VAL A 211 1.33 -6.18 10.88
CA VAL A 211 0.37 -7.15 11.46
C VAL A 211 0.52 -7.21 13.00
N CYS A 212 1.73 -7.15 13.53
CA CYS A 212 1.98 -7.06 14.98
C CYS A 212 1.38 -5.77 15.56
N HIS A 213 1.65 -4.63 14.93
CA HIS A 213 1.13 -3.34 15.37
C HIS A 213 -0.41 -3.34 15.36
N PHE A 214 -1.02 -3.72 14.23
CA PHE A 214 -2.48 -3.80 14.10
C PHE A 214 -3.10 -4.80 15.07
N GLY A 215 -2.49 -5.98 15.21
CA GLY A 215 -2.93 -7.00 16.16
C GLY A 215 -2.94 -6.49 17.58
N LYS A 216 -1.89 -5.79 18.00
CA LYS A 216 -1.77 -5.23 19.35
C LYS A 216 -2.72 -4.03 19.56
N SER A 217 -2.75 -3.07 18.65
CA SER A 217 -3.49 -1.81 18.82
C SER A 217 -4.99 -1.96 18.62
N GLN A 218 -5.43 -2.75 17.64
CA GLN A 218 -6.84 -2.83 17.24
C GLN A 218 -7.56 -4.09 17.73
N LEU A 219 -6.84 -5.21 17.90
CA LEU A 219 -7.44 -6.51 18.22
C LEU A 219 -7.00 -7.08 19.56
N HIS A 220 -6.10 -6.41 20.27
CA HIS A 220 -5.52 -6.85 21.55
C HIS A 220 -4.94 -8.28 21.47
N VAL A 221 -4.37 -8.62 20.30
CA VAL A 221 -3.75 -9.91 20.03
C VAL A 221 -2.25 -9.84 20.32
N ARG A 222 -1.72 -10.88 20.96
CA ARG A 222 -0.28 -10.99 21.23
C ARG A 222 0.48 -11.43 19.98
N GLU A 223 1.70 -10.97 19.83
CA GLU A 223 2.59 -11.41 18.76
C GLU A 223 2.74 -12.93 18.75
N TYR A 224 3.05 -13.51 19.91
CA TYR A 224 3.13 -14.97 20.07
C TYR A 224 2.00 -15.48 20.97
N PRO A 225 1.34 -16.59 20.58
CA PRO A 225 1.54 -17.41 19.39
C PRO A 225 0.75 -16.95 18.16
N SER A 226 -0.12 -15.94 18.29
CA SER A 226 -1.18 -15.66 17.30
C SER A 226 -0.62 -15.11 15.98
N VAL A 227 0.22 -14.07 16.00
CA VAL A 227 0.79 -13.49 14.75
C VAL A 227 1.76 -14.47 14.10
N ALA A 228 2.56 -15.20 14.89
CA ALA A 228 3.44 -16.25 14.38
C ALA A 228 2.64 -17.33 13.63
N ARG A 229 1.45 -17.69 14.12
CA ARG A 229 0.55 -18.63 13.43
C ARG A 229 -0.07 -18.02 12.18
N VAL A 230 -0.45 -16.72 12.19
CA VAL A 230 -0.89 -16.01 10.99
C VAL A 230 0.19 -16.06 9.93
N ASN A 231 1.45 -15.79 10.28
CA ASN A 231 2.58 -15.88 9.34
C ASN A 231 2.72 -17.29 8.73
N ARG A 232 2.60 -18.34 9.55
CA ARG A 232 2.60 -19.72 9.05
C ARG A 232 1.43 -19.96 8.07
N LEU A 233 0.25 -19.44 8.37
CA LEU A 233 -0.92 -19.55 7.49
C LEU A 233 -0.75 -18.77 6.19
N CYS A 234 -0.11 -17.60 6.21
CA CYS A 234 0.27 -16.85 5.00
C CYS A 234 1.15 -17.69 4.09
N ARG A 235 2.22 -18.31 4.62
CA ARG A 235 3.08 -19.22 3.84
C ARG A 235 2.32 -20.37 3.20
N MET A 236 1.41 -20.98 3.95
CA MET A 236 0.68 -22.18 3.50
C MET A 236 -0.45 -21.88 2.50
N ARG A 237 -1.06 -20.69 2.54
CA ARG A 237 -2.27 -20.36 1.79
C ARG A 237 -2.11 -19.23 0.79
N ALA A 238 -1.28 -18.26 1.12
CA ALA A 238 -1.06 -17.08 0.29
C ALA A 238 0.30 -17.11 -0.42
N GLY A 239 1.17 -18.09 -0.10
CA GLY A 239 2.42 -18.32 -0.80
C GLY A 239 3.58 -17.40 -0.43
N TYR A 240 3.45 -16.57 0.62
CA TYR A 240 4.51 -15.65 1.06
C TYR A 240 4.67 -15.65 2.58
N ASP A 241 5.85 -15.27 3.05
CA ASP A 241 6.16 -15.04 4.47
C ASP A 241 6.07 -13.54 4.77
N LEU A 242 5.39 -13.16 5.86
CA LEU A 242 5.30 -11.74 6.28
C LEU A 242 6.67 -11.11 6.60
N ARG A 243 7.72 -11.91 6.74
CA ARG A 243 9.10 -11.49 7.02
C ARG A 243 10.06 -11.67 5.84
N GLU A 244 9.57 -12.15 4.68
CA GLU A 244 10.47 -12.52 3.57
C GLU A 244 11.17 -11.32 2.93
N TYR A 245 10.56 -10.14 3.00
CA TYR A 245 11.11 -8.93 2.47
C TYR A 245 10.70 -7.69 3.27
N SER A 246 11.55 -6.69 3.27
CA SER A 246 11.35 -5.46 4.02
C SER A 246 11.66 -4.24 3.17
N THR A 247 10.90 -3.16 3.35
CA THR A 247 11.21 -1.88 2.72
C THR A 247 12.55 -1.33 3.20
N LEU A 248 12.99 -1.64 4.44
CA LEU A 248 14.29 -1.21 4.94
C LEU A 248 15.44 -1.84 4.16
N GLU A 249 15.29 -3.10 3.76
CA GLU A 249 16.28 -3.79 2.92
C GLU A 249 16.27 -3.22 1.50
N ALA A 250 15.09 -3.03 0.93
CA ALA A 250 14.93 -2.39 -0.36
C ALA A 250 15.54 -0.98 -0.41
N MET A 251 15.31 -0.17 0.63
CA MET A 251 15.83 1.19 0.70
C MET A 251 17.36 1.26 0.79
N LYS A 252 18.03 0.26 1.32
CA LYS A 252 19.51 0.17 1.29
C LYS A 252 20.05 -0.02 -0.13
N ASN A 253 19.27 -0.63 -1.02
CA ASN A 253 19.64 -0.92 -2.40
C ASN A 253 19.01 0.06 -3.40
N CYS A 254 18.05 0.87 -2.97
CA CYS A 254 17.35 1.83 -3.80
C CYS A 254 18.32 2.85 -4.41
N LYS A 255 18.24 3.02 -5.73
CA LYS A 255 19.04 3.98 -6.51
C LYS A 255 18.22 5.21 -6.93
N LEU A 256 16.90 5.14 -6.82
CA LEU A 256 15.99 6.19 -7.26
C LEU A 256 15.70 7.18 -6.13
N PRO A 257 15.53 8.46 -6.45
CA PRO A 257 15.05 9.45 -5.51
C PRO A 257 13.70 9.07 -4.91
N VAL A 258 13.52 9.31 -3.60
CA VAL A 258 12.29 8.96 -2.90
C VAL A 258 11.72 10.18 -2.16
N PHE A 259 10.45 10.47 -2.44
CA PHE A 259 9.63 11.41 -1.69
C PHE A 259 8.82 10.64 -0.64
N PHE A 260 9.20 10.76 0.62
CA PHE A 260 8.48 10.19 1.75
C PHE A 260 7.53 11.23 2.34
N THR A 261 6.30 10.82 2.59
CA THR A 261 5.34 11.66 3.30
C THR A 261 4.56 10.84 4.32
N HIS A 262 4.19 11.46 5.45
CA HIS A 262 3.40 10.82 6.50
C HIS A 262 2.72 11.86 7.40
N SER A 263 1.56 11.53 7.96
CA SER A 263 1.02 12.28 9.08
C SER A 263 1.64 11.82 10.40
N ILE A 264 2.14 12.75 11.23
CA ILE A 264 2.71 12.42 12.54
C ILE A 264 1.65 11.81 13.48
N ASP A 265 0.40 12.21 13.30
CA ASP A 265 -0.73 11.79 14.13
C ASP A 265 -1.47 10.57 13.53
N ASP A 266 -0.82 9.81 12.67
CA ASP A 266 -1.36 8.57 12.10
C ASP A 266 -1.48 7.49 13.18
N ASP A 267 -2.72 7.13 13.51
CA ASP A 267 -3.08 6.12 14.50
C ASP A 267 -3.21 4.69 13.93
N PHE A 268 -3.08 4.56 12.61
CA PHE A 268 -3.21 3.28 11.91
C PHE A 268 -1.86 2.71 11.46
N VAL A 269 -1.02 3.51 10.81
CA VAL A 269 0.36 3.17 10.48
C VAL A 269 1.28 4.14 11.21
N PRO A 270 2.10 3.70 12.16
CA PRO A 270 3.02 4.59 12.88
C PRO A 270 3.96 5.35 11.93
N HIS A 271 4.02 6.67 12.02
CA HIS A 271 4.91 7.49 11.21
C HIS A 271 6.40 7.12 11.39
N THR A 272 6.74 6.49 12.52
CA THR A 272 8.09 5.95 12.77
C THR A 272 8.55 4.98 11.68
N PHE A 273 7.64 4.22 11.08
CA PHE A 273 7.98 3.34 9.94
C PHE A 273 8.49 4.13 8.73
N THR A 274 7.89 5.30 8.44
CA THR A 274 8.41 6.18 7.39
C THR A 274 9.76 6.79 7.77
N LEU A 275 9.97 7.16 9.05
CA LEU A 275 11.28 7.65 9.52
C LEU A 275 12.36 6.57 9.38
N GLU A 276 12.05 5.32 9.70
CA GLU A 276 12.96 4.18 9.53
C GLU A 276 13.28 3.94 8.05
N ASN A 277 12.28 3.98 7.16
CA ASN A 277 12.47 3.87 5.72
C ASN A 277 13.34 5.01 5.18
N HIS A 278 13.05 6.24 5.59
CA HIS A 278 13.84 7.40 5.22
C HIS A 278 15.29 7.26 5.71
N ALA A 279 15.51 6.83 6.95
CA ALA A 279 16.86 6.62 7.49
C ALA A 279 17.64 5.52 6.73
N ALA A 280 16.95 4.43 6.34
CA ALA A 280 17.55 3.32 5.60
C ALA A 280 17.87 3.66 4.14
N CYS A 281 17.13 4.59 3.54
CA CYS A 281 17.27 4.96 2.13
C CYS A 281 18.64 5.61 1.87
N ARG A 282 19.41 5.04 0.91
CA ARG A 282 20.74 5.54 0.51
C ARG A 282 20.69 6.48 -0.68
N ALA A 283 19.60 6.46 -1.42
CA ALA A 283 19.38 7.38 -2.53
C ALA A 283 19.01 8.78 -2.02
N GLU A 284 18.93 9.74 -2.94
CA GLU A 284 18.37 11.06 -2.67
C GLU A 284 16.94 10.94 -2.14
N LYS A 285 16.62 11.73 -1.13
CA LYS A 285 15.36 11.58 -0.42
C LYS A 285 14.84 12.89 0.13
N THR A 286 13.53 13.04 0.09
CA THR A 286 12.78 14.13 0.70
C THR A 286 11.84 13.56 1.75
N LEU A 287 11.71 14.24 2.88
CA LEU A 287 10.76 13.88 3.93
C LEU A 287 9.79 15.05 4.15
N TYR A 288 8.49 14.78 3.94
CA TYR A 288 7.43 15.74 4.18
C TYR A 288 6.45 15.20 5.23
N LEU A 289 6.48 15.76 6.42
CA LEU A 289 5.63 15.37 7.54
C LEU A 289 4.52 16.39 7.75
N VAL A 290 3.31 15.88 7.99
CA VAL A 290 2.12 16.70 8.24
C VAL A 290 1.58 16.40 9.64
N THR A 291 1.06 17.41 10.33
CA THR A 291 0.48 17.28 11.67
C THR A 291 -1.03 17.51 11.66
N GLY A 292 -1.72 17.02 12.69
CA GLY A 292 -3.14 17.28 12.94
C GLY A 292 -4.10 16.50 12.07
N VAL A 293 -3.64 15.42 11.40
CA VAL A 293 -4.48 14.56 10.58
C VAL A 293 -4.11 13.09 10.72
N GLY A 294 -5.05 12.20 10.41
CA GLY A 294 -4.84 10.76 10.44
C GLY A 294 -4.22 10.19 9.15
N HIS A 295 -4.32 8.88 9.03
CA HIS A 295 -3.72 8.05 7.99
C HIS A 295 -4.02 8.53 6.56
N CYS A 296 -2.97 8.80 5.76
CA CYS A 296 -3.03 9.23 4.36
C CYS A 296 -3.86 10.52 4.11
N MET A 297 -3.96 11.40 5.11
CA MET A 297 -4.71 12.66 5.00
C MET A 297 -3.82 13.89 4.76
N GLY A 298 -2.50 13.71 4.64
CA GLY A 298 -1.54 14.79 4.49
C GLY A 298 -1.82 15.69 3.28
N PHE A 299 -2.15 15.11 2.14
CA PHE A 299 -2.53 15.85 0.95
C PHE A 299 -3.75 16.76 1.18
N TYR A 300 -4.79 16.25 1.83
CA TYR A 300 -6.02 17.03 2.06
C TYR A 300 -5.82 18.14 3.08
N LYS A 301 -4.94 17.93 4.05
CA LYS A 301 -4.62 18.93 5.07
C LYS A 301 -3.89 20.14 4.52
N ASP A 302 -2.95 19.92 3.60
CA ASP A 302 -2.02 20.94 3.16
C ASP A 302 -1.69 20.78 1.67
N LYS A 303 -2.75 20.81 0.86
CA LYS A 303 -2.71 20.54 -0.57
C LYS A 303 -1.68 21.42 -1.31
N GLU A 304 -1.61 22.71 -0.97
CA GLU A 304 -0.73 23.66 -1.66
C GLU A 304 0.74 23.35 -1.40
N ASN A 305 1.14 23.19 -0.13
CA ASN A 305 2.52 22.87 0.21
C ASN A 305 2.89 21.45 -0.19
N TYR A 306 1.97 20.48 -0.06
CA TYR A 306 2.20 19.12 -0.53
C TYR A 306 2.53 19.09 -2.03
N MET A 307 1.72 19.77 -2.85
CA MET A 307 1.98 19.86 -4.30
C MET A 307 3.20 20.69 -4.64
N ALA A 308 3.51 21.73 -3.85
CA ALA A 308 4.72 22.52 -4.04
C ALA A 308 5.99 21.68 -3.81
N GLU A 309 6.04 20.89 -2.73
CA GLU A 309 7.16 19.98 -2.44
C GLU A 309 7.25 18.86 -3.48
N LEU A 310 6.13 18.29 -3.89
CA LEU A 310 6.10 17.26 -4.92
C LEU A 310 6.58 17.82 -6.29
N LYS A 311 6.22 19.05 -6.65
CA LYS A 311 6.72 19.72 -7.86
C LYS A 311 8.22 19.98 -7.80
N LYS A 312 8.77 20.33 -6.62
CA LYS A 312 10.22 20.45 -6.42
C LYS A 312 10.91 19.11 -6.67
N PHE A 313 10.36 18.03 -6.10
CA PHE A 313 10.86 16.68 -6.31
C PHE A 313 10.87 16.27 -7.77
N PHE A 314 9.81 16.55 -8.54
CA PHE A 314 9.77 16.28 -9.98
C PHE A 314 10.79 17.07 -10.77
N LYS A 315 10.94 18.37 -10.50
CA LYS A 315 11.90 19.26 -11.19
C LYS A 315 13.35 18.86 -10.93
N TRP A 316 13.65 18.55 -9.68
CA TRP A 316 15.00 18.12 -9.30
C TRP A 316 15.41 16.84 -10.04
N ASN A 317 14.55 15.86 -10.15
CA ASN A 317 14.80 14.61 -10.86
C ASN A 317 15.02 14.81 -12.37
N GLN A 318 14.32 15.75 -12.99
CA GLN A 318 14.52 16.09 -14.40
C GLN A 318 15.91 16.72 -14.65
N GLN A 319 16.37 17.61 -13.78
CA GLN A 319 17.68 18.25 -13.90
C GLN A 319 18.82 17.23 -13.80
N MET A 320 18.74 16.30 -12.87
CA MET A 320 19.76 15.24 -12.69
C MET A 320 19.81 14.28 -13.87
N SER A 321 18.68 14.03 -14.56
CA SER A 321 18.63 13.17 -15.75
C SER A 321 19.31 13.80 -16.99
N HIS A 322 19.52 15.11 -17.01
CA HIS A 322 20.22 15.82 -18.10
C HIS A 322 21.72 16.00 -17.84
N THR A 323 22.21 15.67 -16.65
CA THR A 323 23.63 15.81 -16.24
C THR A 323 24.36 14.48 -16.11
N ALA A 324 23.66 13.35 -16.23
CA ALA A 324 24.20 11.99 -16.24
C ALA A 324 24.24 11.42 -17.67
#